data_daecfcc8d1927ea6f38e9286f0de4ce2
#
_entry.id   daecfcc8d1927ea6f38e9286f0de4ce2
#
_cell.length_a   1.000
_cell.length_b   1.000
_cell.length_c   1.000
_cell.angle_alpha   90.00
_cell.angle_beta   90.00
_cell.angle_gamma   90.00
#
_symmetry.space_group_name_H-M   'P 1'
#
loop_
_entity.id
_entity.type
_entity.pdbx_description
1 polymer ?
#
loop_
_entity_poly.entity_id
_entity_poly.type
_entity_poly.pdbx_seq_one_letter_code
_entity_poly.pdbx_strand_id
1 'polypeptide(L)'
;MGLFKIIKSIKIKKGTRLFFLCGKLAYEDYVLKHDQSIQISNQLSSSIEALSFNVQRVLDENYALKQRIKQLNKEMIDHLIIEHKENQIILCDELDRDTQLYYYNKLVSFSNNYVLLVSKQKDNYRFMTNSKDIFLQLKERHPVRGGGKNDFFQGTLDTVNEQLFD
;
A
#
# COMPACT_ATOMS: atom_id res chain seq x y z
N MET A 1 14.57 37.82 31.66
CA MET A 1 15.20 36.83 30.75
C MET A 1 14.06 36.12 29.99
N GLY A 2 14.06 36.15 28.67
CA GLY A 2 12.97 35.54 27.91
C GLY A 2 13.28 34.08 27.53
N LEU A 3 12.25 33.29 27.23
CA LEU A 3 12.37 31.93 26.75
C LEU A 3 13.07 31.91 25.40
N PHE A 4 14.02 31.01 25.20
CA PHE A 4 14.76 30.82 23.95
C PHE A 4 14.75 29.33 23.58
N LYS A 5 14.36 29.01 22.34
CA LYS A 5 14.24 27.64 21.84
C LYS A 5 14.92 27.49 20.49
N ILE A 6 15.92 26.61 20.39
CA ILE A 6 16.51 26.21 19.11
C ILE A 6 15.60 25.16 18.46
N ILE A 7 15.14 25.43 17.24
CA ILE A 7 14.27 24.52 16.47
C ILE A 7 15.10 23.62 15.57
N LYS A 8 16.13 24.18 14.92
CA LYS A 8 16.93 23.47 13.93
C LYS A 8 18.32 24.07 13.83
N SER A 9 19.30 23.19 13.59
CA SER A 9 20.65 23.59 13.19
C SER A 9 21.00 22.96 11.85
N ILE A 10 21.66 23.70 10.97
CA ILE A 10 22.12 23.23 9.65
C ILE A 10 23.59 23.57 9.51
N LYS A 11 24.41 22.55 9.26
CA LYS A 11 25.83 22.75 8.95
C LYS A 11 25.99 23.36 7.56
N ILE A 12 26.75 24.45 7.46
CA ILE A 12 27.08 25.14 6.21
C ILE A 12 28.58 25.20 6.02
N LYS A 13 29.09 25.53 4.82
CA LYS A 13 30.51 25.53 4.49
C LYS A 13 31.40 26.34 5.45
N LYS A 14 30.89 27.40 6.07
CA LYS A 14 31.62 28.31 6.95
C LYS A 14 31.02 28.43 8.38
N GLY A 15 30.34 27.38 8.87
CA GLY A 15 29.77 27.39 10.22
C GLY A 15 28.46 26.64 10.35
N THR A 16 27.62 27.08 11.29
CA THR A 16 26.31 26.47 11.56
C THR A 16 25.24 27.56 11.55
N ARG A 17 24.19 27.34 10.78
CA ARG A 17 22.99 28.17 10.79
C ARG A 17 22.01 27.63 11.83
N LEU A 18 21.63 28.47 12.77
CA LEU A 18 20.64 28.15 13.79
C LEU A 18 19.30 28.81 13.46
N PHE A 19 18.23 28.07 13.65
CA PHE A 19 16.85 28.56 13.63
C PHE A 19 16.31 28.49 15.05
N PHE A 20 15.75 29.58 15.55
CA PHE A 20 15.29 29.64 16.93
C PHE A 20 14.04 30.52 17.06
N LEU A 21 13.31 30.30 18.13
CA LEU A 21 12.20 31.13 18.59
C LEU A 21 12.57 31.77 19.90
N CYS A 22 12.01 32.98 20.14
CA CYS A 22 12.23 33.73 21.37
C CYS A 22 10.91 34.19 21.97
N GLY A 23 10.89 34.38 23.29
CA GLY A 23 9.80 34.98 24.04
C GLY A 23 8.47 34.21 23.84
N LYS A 24 7.42 34.94 23.51
CA LYS A 24 6.06 34.41 23.36
C LYS A 24 5.97 33.27 22.31
N LEU A 25 6.64 33.43 21.17
CA LEU A 25 6.66 32.42 20.11
C LEU A 25 7.28 31.09 20.56
N ALA A 26 8.34 31.16 21.37
CA ALA A 26 8.96 29.96 21.95
C ALA A 26 8.02 29.25 22.94
N TYR A 27 7.30 30.01 23.74
CA TYR A 27 6.32 29.48 24.69
C TYR A 27 5.15 28.81 23.96
N GLU A 28 4.56 29.50 22.99
CA GLU A 28 3.45 28.96 22.18
C GLU A 28 3.83 27.65 21.47
N ASP A 29 5.04 27.56 20.92
CA ASP A 29 5.55 26.33 20.29
C ASP A 29 5.74 25.19 21.32
N TYR A 30 6.11 25.50 22.57
CA TYR A 30 6.16 24.49 23.64
C TYR A 30 4.76 23.99 24.01
N VAL A 31 3.81 24.89 24.19
CA VAL A 31 2.42 24.53 24.52
C VAL A 31 1.83 23.65 23.43
N LEU A 32 1.95 24.07 22.16
CA LEU A 32 1.46 23.30 21.03
C LEU A 32 2.02 21.87 20.98
N LYS A 33 3.33 21.72 21.17
CA LYS A 33 3.98 20.40 21.14
C LYS A 33 3.64 19.56 22.35
N HIS A 34 3.45 20.17 23.50
CA HIS A 34 2.99 19.48 24.70
C HIS A 34 1.58 18.93 24.51
N ASP A 35 0.65 19.75 24.01
CA ASP A 35 -0.73 19.34 23.75
C ASP A 35 -0.80 18.22 22.70
N GLN A 36 0.00 18.30 21.63
CA GLN A 36 0.13 17.20 20.66
C GLN A 36 0.65 15.92 21.30
N SER A 37 1.64 16.02 22.20
CA SER A 37 2.17 14.86 22.92
C SER A 37 1.11 14.23 23.83
N ILE A 38 0.31 15.03 24.53
CA ILE A 38 -0.82 14.55 25.35
C ILE A 38 -1.85 13.82 24.47
N GLN A 39 -2.22 14.40 23.33
CA GLN A 39 -3.19 13.76 22.43
C GLN A 39 -2.71 12.38 21.95
N ILE A 40 -1.44 12.27 21.53
CA ILE A 40 -0.87 11.00 21.10
C ILE A 40 -0.78 10.01 22.28
N SER A 41 -0.37 10.49 23.45
CA SER A 41 -0.30 9.70 24.69
C SER A 41 -1.66 9.09 25.04
N ASN A 42 -2.73 9.87 24.94
CA ASN A 42 -4.10 9.39 25.17
C ASN A 42 -4.53 8.36 24.14
N GLN A 43 -4.24 8.56 22.83
CA GLN A 43 -4.56 7.60 21.77
C GLN A 43 -3.85 6.26 21.96
N LEU A 44 -2.61 6.30 22.47
CA LEU A 44 -1.81 5.09 22.72
C LEU A 44 -2.00 4.52 24.13
N SER A 45 -2.84 5.15 24.97
CA SER A 45 -3.01 4.77 26.39
C SER A 45 -1.66 4.59 27.09
N SER A 46 -0.75 5.57 26.90
CA SER A 46 0.62 5.52 27.39
C SER A 46 1.05 6.83 28.06
N SER A 47 2.15 6.84 28.80
CA SER A 47 2.76 8.08 29.26
C SER A 47 3.47 8.81 28.13
N ILE A 48 3.70 10.13 28.29
CA ILE A 48 4.43 10.95 27.30
C ILE A 48 5.87 10.43 27.12
N GLU A 49 6.49 9.99 28.20
CA GLU A 49 7.87 9.45 28.20
C GLU A 49 8.00 8.15 27.38
N ALA A 50 6.93 7.35 27.36
CA ALA A 50 6.87 6.08 26.62
C ALA A 50 6.38 6.23 25.17
N LEU A 51 6.05 7.43 24.70
CA LEU A 51 5.48 7.67 23.36
C LEU A 51 6.31 7.06 22.25
N SER A 52 7.61 7.34 22.23
CA SER A 52 8.50 6.84 21.16
C SER A 52 8.53 5.31 21.11
N PHE A 53 8.60 4.67 22.26
CA PHE A 53 8.55 3.21 22.38
C PHE A 53 7.21 2.64 21.88
N ASN A 54 6.08 3.23 22.32
CA ASN A 54 4.76 2.74 21.93
C ASN A 54 4.44 2.99 20.45
N VAL A 55 4.89 4.11 19.87
CA VAL A 55 4.79 4.34 18.43
C VAL A 55 5.57 3.26 17.66
N GLN A 56 6.81 2.98 18.06
CA GLN A 56 7.60 1.94 17.41
C GLN A 56 6.93 0.57 17.51
N ARG A 57 6.42 0.21 18.69
CA ARG A 57 5.68 -1.05 18.91
C ARG A 57 4.48 -1.17 17.95
N VAL A 58 3.66 -0.11 17.83
CA VAL A 58 2.49 -0.12 16.92
C VAL A 58 2.91 -0.25 15.46
N LEU A 59 4.02 0.38 15.05
CA LEU A 59 4.55 0.23 13.71
C LEU A 59 5.04 -1.20 13.44
N ASP A 60 5.72 -1.81 14.38
CA ASP A 60 6.21 -3.19 14.28
C ASP A 60 5.06 -4.21 14.24
N GLU A 61 4.05 -4.02 15.09
CA GLU A 61 2.82 -4.83 15.09
C GLU A 61 2.07 -4.69 13.75
N ASN A 62 1.92 -3.47 13.24
CA ASN A 62 1.28 -3.22 11.94
C ASN A 62 2.05 -3.90 10.80
N TYR A 63 3.39 -3.84 10.83
CA TYR A 63 4.22 -4.54 9.86
C TYR A 63 4.04 -6.06 9.94
N ALA A 64 4.07 -6.63 11.15
CA ALA A 64 3.87 -8.06 11.36
C ALA A 64 2.49 -8.54 10.88
N LEU A 65 1.43 -7.78 11.19
CA LEU A 65 0.07 -8.06 10.71
C LEU A 65 -0.03 -8.03 9.19
N LYS A 66 0.58 -7.06 8.54
CA LYS A 66 0.64 -7.00 7.06
C LYS A 66 1.34 -8.21 6.46
N GLN A 67 2.45 -8.66 7.05
CA GLN A 67 3.16 -9.87 6.60
C GLN A 67 2.30 -11.13 6.81
N ARG A 68 1.59 -11.21 7.95
CA ARG A 68 0.70 -12.33 8.23
C ARG A 68 -0.47 -12.40 7.25
N ILE A 69 -1.09 -11.24 6.91
CA ILE A 69 -2.14 -11.18 5.88
C ILE A 69 -1.61 -11.66 4.53
N LYS A 70 -0.42 -11.20 4.10
CA LYS A 70 0.20 -11.68 2.86
C LYS A 70 0.41 -13.18 2.85
N GLN A 71 0.87 -13.74 3.95
CA GLN A 71 1.08 -15.18 4.07
C GLN A 71 -0.23 -15.95 3.98
N LEU A 72 -1.26 -15.55 4.76
CA LEU A 72 -2.58 -16.17 4.72
C LEU A 72 -3.22 -16.11 3.33
N ASN A 73 -3.09 -14.98 2.64
CA ASN A 73 -3.57 -14.86 1.27
C ASN A 73 -2.86 -15.85 0.33
N LYS A 74 -1.54 -16.06 0.48
CA LYS A 74 -0.81 -17.05 -0.33
C LYS A 74 -1.24 -18.49 -0.03
N GLU A 75 -1.41 -18.82 1.26
CA GLU A 75 -1.92 -20.13 1.67
C GLU A 75 -3.32 -20.39 1.09
N MET A 76 -4.22 -19.41 1.16
CA MET A 76 -5.54 -19.48 0.55
C MET A 76 -5.47 -19.68 -0.98
N ILE A 77 -4.61 -18.92 -1.66
CA ILE A 77 -4.40 -19.04 -3.12
C ILE A 77 -3.91 -20.45 -3.47
N ASP A 78 -2.98 -21.01 -2.71
CA ASP A 78 -2.46 -22.36 -2.96
C ASP A 78 -3.56 -23.44 -2.84
N HIS A 79 -4.52 -23.25 -1.93
CA HIS A 79 -5.68 -24.13 -1.83
C HIS A 79 -6.67 -23.95 -2.99
N LEU A 80 -6.97 -22.72 -3.38
CA LEU A 80 -7.93 -22.42 -4.45
C LEU A 80 -7.48 -22.97 -5.82
N ILE A 81 -6.19 -22.96 -6.12
CA ILE A 81 -5.64 -23.37 -7.42
C ILE A 81 -5.79 -24.88 -7.68
N ILE A 82 -5.92 -25.70 -6.64
CA ILE A 82 -6.13 -27.15 -6.78
C ILE A 82 -7.46 -27.45 -7.50
N GLU A 83 -8.43 -26.55 -7.47
CA GLU A 83 -9.79 -26.73 -7.98
C GLU A 83 -9.99 -26.21 -9.44
N HIS A 84 -9.08 -25.42 -10.00
CA HIS A 84 -9.29 -24.73 -11.28
C HIS A 84 -8.26 -25.12 -12.37
N LYS A 85 -8.72 -25.87 -13.37
CA LYS A 85 -7.83 -26.39 -14.46
C LYS A 85 -8.05 -25.77 -15.85
N GLU A 86 -9.05 -24.90 -16.06
CA GLU A 86 -9.41 -24.37 -17.38
C GLU A 86 -9.34 -22.84 -17.50
N ASN A 87 -9.62 -22.28 -18.68
CA ASN A 87 -9.60 -20.83 -18.96
C ASN A 87 -10.17 -20.00 -17.83
N GLN A 88 -9.43 -18.99 -17.35
CA GLN A 88 -9.86 -18.36 -16.12
C GLN A 88 -9.86 -16.85 -16.20
N ILE A 89 -11.05 -16.32 -16.10
CA ILE A 89 -11.28 -14.95 -15.69
C ILE A 89 -11.60 -15.00 -14.19
N ILE A 90 -10.72 -14.45 -13.36
CA ILE A 90 -10.88 -14.48 -11.91
C ILE A 90 -10.98 -13.06 -11.39
N LEU A 91 -12.06 -12.77 -10.70
CA LEU A 91 -12.24 -11.56 -9.92
C LEU A 91 -11.94 -11.89 -8.46
N CYS A 92 -11.03 -11.14 -7.85
CA CYS A 92 -10.71 -11.28 -6.43
C CYS A 92 -10.83 -9.94 -5.70
N ASP A 93 -10.98 -10.02 -4.39
CA ASP A 93 -10.93 -8.87 -3.50
C ASP A 93 -9.57 -8.19 -3.51
N GLU A 94 -9.43 -7.12 -2.75
CA GLU A 94 -8.21 -6.31 -2.69
C GLU A 94 -7.00 -7.15 -2.30
N LEU A 95 -6.09 -7.33 -3.24
CA LEU A 95 -4.78 -7.94 -3.03
C LEU A 95 -3.69 -6.89 -3.22
N ASP A 96 -2.62 -6.96 -2.41
CA ASP A 96 -1.41 -6.22 -2.71
C ASP A 96 -0.76 -6.75 -4.01
N ARG A 97 0.08 -5.91 -4.63
CA ARG A 97 0.66 -6.22 -5.94
C ARG A 97 1.47 -7.53 -5.94
N ASP A 98 2.22 -7.80 -4.88
CA ASP A 98 3.10 -8.97 -4.81
C ASP A 98 2.28 -10.25 -4.68
N THR A 99 1.22 -10.21 -3.87
CA THR A 99 0.27 -11.32 -3.70
C THR A 99 -0.54 -11.56 -4.98
N GLN A 100 -0.98 -10.51 -5.67
CA GLN A 100 -1.65 -10.64 -6.95
C GLN A 100 -0.73 -11.24 -8.02
N LEU A 101 0.54 -10.81 -8.09
CA LEU A 101 1.52 -11.40 -9.01
C LEU A 101 1.81 -12.87 -8.67
N TYR A 102 1.89 -13.21 -7.39
CA TYR A 102 2.03 -14.60 -6.96
C TYR A 102 0.86 -15.45 -7.44
N TYR A 103 -0.39 -14.98 -7.24
CA TYR A 103 -1.59 -15.67 -7.70
C TYR A 103 -1.61 -15.84 -9.23
N TYR A 104 -1.35 -14.76 -9.96
CA TYR A 104 -1.26 -14.79 -11.40
C TYR A 104 -0.23 -15.82 -11.91
N ASN A 105 0.98 -15.82 -11.37
CA ASN A 105 2.02 -16.77 -11.79
C ASN A 105 1.62 -18.22 -11.51
N LYS A 106 0.95 -18.48 -10.41
CA LYS A 106 0.41 -19.79 -10.09
C LYS A 106 -0.66 -20.20 -11.10
N LEU A 107 -1.64 -19.33 -11.38
CA LEU A 107 -2.68 -19.62 -12.38
C LEU A 107 -2.09 -19.93 -13.76
N VAL A 108 -1.15 -19.12 -14.23
CA VAL A 108 -0.46 -19.35 -15.52
C VAL A 108 0.29 -20.68 -15.51
N SER A 109 0.88 -21.10 -14.40
CA SER A 109 1.61 -22.38 -14.34
C SER A 109 0.70 -23.61 -14.39
N PHE A 110 -0.57 -23.47 -14.06
CA PHE A 110 -1.57 -24.55 -14.05
C PHE A 110 -2.55 -24.48 -15.24
N SER A 111 -2.60 -23.36 -15.95
CA SER A 111 -3.47 -23.17 -17.11
C SER A 111 -2.70 -23.34 -18.42
N ASN A 112 -3.26 -24.13 -19.36
CA ASN A 112 -2.74 -24.23 -20.73
C ASN A 112 -3.29 -23.10 -21.63
N ASN A 113 -4.17 -22.26 -21.12
CA ASN A 113 -4.87 -21.24 -21.88
C ASN A 113 -4.65 -19.84 -21.29
N TYR A 114 -5.47 -18.86 -21.68
CA TYR A 114 -5.34 -17.52 -21.14
C TYR A 114 -5.82 -17.42 -19.68
N VAL A 115 -5.20 -16.54 -18.96
CA VAL A 115 -5.55 -16.15 -17.59
C VAL A 115 -5.82 -14.65 -17.58
N LEU A 116 -6.94 -14.23 -17.00
CA LEU A 116 -7.22 -12.84 -16.64
C LEU A 116 -7.52 -12.78 -15.15
N LEU A 117 -6.61 -12.24 -14.37
CA LEU A 117 -6.80 -12.01 -12.95
C LEU A 117 -7.09 -10.53 -12.71
N VAL A 118 -8.25 -10.23 -12.16
CA VAL A 118 -8.70 -8.89 -11.81
C VAL A 118 -8.83 -8.78 -10.30
N SER A 119 -8.15 -7.82 -9.69
CA SER A 119 -8.27 -7.52 -8.26
C SER A 119 -8.92 -6.16 -8.05
N LYS A 120 -9.98 -6.15 -7.26
CA LYS A 120 -10.65 -4.93 -6.83
C LYS A 120 -9.71 -4.13 -5.93
N GLN A 121 -9.59 -2.84 -6.18
CA GLN A 121 -8.88 -1.88 -5.33
C GLN A 121 -9.90 -0.87 -4.80
N LYS A 122 -9.52 0.03 -3.91
CA LYS A 122 -10.45 1.03 -3.33
C LYS A 122 -11.23 1.80 -4.38
N ASP A 123 -10.54 2.34 -5.40
CA ASP A 123 -11.12 3.25 -6.38
C ASP A 123 -11.06 2.72 -7.82
N ASN A 124 -10.44 1.56 -8.04
CA ASN A 124 -10.25 0.98 -9.37
C ASN A 124 -10.03 -0.53 -9.29
N TYR A 125 -9.78 -1.15 -10.43
CA TYR A 125 -9.45 -2.56 -10.55
C TYR A 125 -8.07 -2.70 -11.16
N ARG A 126 -7.25 -3.59 -10.62
CA ARG A 126 -5.96 -3.97 -11.19
C ARG A 126 -6.09 -5.31 -11.88
N PHE A 127 -5.61 -5.43 -13.10
CA PHE A 127 -5.62 -6.68 -13.83
C PHE A 127 -4.23 -7.14 -14.26
N MET A 128 -4.09 -8.46 -14.45
CA MET A 128 -2.93 -9.14 -15.05
C MET A 128 -3.43 -10.23 -16.00
N THR A 129 -2.84 -10.35 -17.19
CA THR A 129 -3.19 -11.37 -18.19
C THR A 129 -1.96 -11.80 -18.99
N ASN A 130 -1.97 -13.07 -19.45
CA ASN A 130 -0.98 -13.60 -20.39
C ASN A 130 -1.43 -13.49 -21.86
N SER A 131 -2.65 -12.99 -22.13
CA SER A 131 -3.17 -12.86 -23.49
C SER A 131 -3.13 -11.41 -23.97
N LYS A 132 -2.47 -11.20 -25.12
CA LYS A 132 -2.47 -9.91 -25.81
C LYS A 132 -3.84 -9.55 -26.32
N ASP A 133 -4.63 -10.52 -26.78
CA ASP A 133 -5.97 -10.29 -27.35
C ASP A 133 -6.93 -9.80 -26.27
N ILE A 134 -6.91 -10.41 -25.08
CA ILE A 134 -7.67 -9.93 -23.93
C ILE A 134 -7.24 -8.52 -23.53
N PHE A 135 -5.94 -8.24 -23.50
CA PHE A 135 -5.45 -6.90 -23.19
C PHE A 135 -5.95 -5.85 -24.18
N LEU A 136 -5.97 -6.18 -25.49
CA LEU A 136 -6.50 -5.27 -26.52
C LEU A 136 -8.02 -5.08 -26.38
N GLN A 137 -8.78 -6.15 -26.16
CA GLN A 137 -10.23 -6.07 -25.91
C GLN A 137 -10.57 -5.21 -24.68
N LEU A 138 -9.81 -5.36 -23.58
CA LEU A 138 -9.97 -4.51 -22.40
C LEU A 138 -9.72 -3.05 -22.74
N LYS A 139 -8.70 -2.76 -23.55
CA LYS A 139 -8.32 -1.40 -23.95
C LYS A 139 -9.33 -0.74 -24.90
N GLU A 140 -10.05 -1.54 -25.69
CA GLU A 140 -11.10 -1.06 -26.58
C GLU A 140 -12.40 -0.74 -25.81
N ARG A 141 -12.71 -1.55 -24.79
CA ARG A 141 -13.97 -1.44 -24.04
C ARG A 141 -13.90 -0.53 -22.82
N HIS A 142 -12.71 -0.32 -22.27
CA HIS A 142 -12.49 0.42 -21.02
C HIS A 142 -11.30 1.37 -21.11
N PRO A 143 -11.29 2.47 -20.34
CA PRO A 143 -10.12 3.33 -20.19
C PRO A 143 -9.03 2.60 -19.39
N VAL A 144 -8.16 1.87 -20.10
CA VAL A 144 -7.05 1.10 -19.51
C VAL A 144 -5.81 1.96 -19.36
N ARG A 145 -5.23 1.98 -18.17
CA ARG A 145 -3.89 2.52 -17.90
C ARG A 145 -2.95 1.36 -17.63
N GLY A 146 -2.16 0.97 -18.61
CA GLY A 146 -1.26 -0.15 -18.46
C GLY A 146 -0.57 -0.53 -19.76
N GLY A 147 0.17 -1.63 -19.68
CA GLY A 147 0.90 -2.18 -20.82
C GLY A 147 1.58 -3.48 -20.45
N GLY A 148 2.28 -4.07 -21.41
CA GLY A 148 2.99 -5.32 -21.20
C GLY A 148 3.94 -5.61 -22.34
N LYS A 149 4.68 -6.71 -22.20
CA LYS A 149 5.60 -7.22 -23.19
C LYS A 149 5.61 -8.75 -23.12
N ASN A 150 5.74 -9.39 -24.28
CA ASN A 150 5.60 -10.84 -24.43
C ASN A 150 4.23 -11.31 -23.92
N ASP A 151 4.20 -12.33 -23.08
CA ASP A 151 2.96 -12.94 -22.55
C ASP A 151 2.62 -12.42 -21.14
N PHE A 152 2.91 -11.15 -20.85
CA PHE A 152 2.55 -10.51 -19.59
C PHE A 152 2.08 -9.08 -19.81
N PHE A 153 0.80 -8.84 -19.52
CA PHE A 153 0.13 -7.54 -19.59
C PHE A 153 -0.52 -7.22 -18.26
N GLN A 154 -0.37 -5.99 -17.80
CA GLN A 154 -0.96 -5.52 -16.55
C GLN A 154 -1.45 -4.08 -16.70
N GLY A 155 -2.42 -3.71 -15.88
CA GLY A 155 -2.93 -2.34 -15.87
C GLY A 155 -4.00 -2.14 -14.81
N THR A 156 -4.63 -0.97 -14.90
CA THR A 156 -5.77 -0.59 -14.07
C THR A 156 -6.96 -0.24 -14.96
N LEU A 157 -8.16 -0.54 -14.44
CA LEU A 157 -9.47 -0.22 -15.01
C LEU A 157 -10.23 0.62 -13.98
N ASP A 158 -10.92 1.66 -14.42
CA ASP A 158 -11.72 2.49 -13.53
C ASP A 158 -13.04 1.79 -13.15
N THR A 159 -13.59 0.97 -14.05
CA THR A 159 -14.81 0.19 -13.84
C THR A 159 -14.70 -1.20 -14.48
N VAL A 160 -15.36 -2.18 -13.87
CA VAL A 160 -15.53 -3.52 -14.44
C VAL A 160 -17.03 -3.77 -14.57
N ASN A 161 -17.51 -3.98 -15.79
CA ASN A 161 -18.89 -4.39 -16.04
C ASN A 161 -18.98 -5.92 -15.96
N GLU A 162 -20.13 -6.45 -15.53
CA GLU A 162 -20.39 -7.91 -15.46
C GLU A 162 -20.18 -8.62 -16.80
N GLN A 163 -20.33 -7.91 -17.92
CA GLN A 163 -20.07 -8.39 -19.28
C GLN A 163 -18.59 -8.68 -19.60
N LEU A 164 -17.68 -8.44 -18.68
CA LEU A 164 -16.27 -8.83 -18.80
C LEU A 164 -16.09 -10.33 -18.57
N PHE A 165 -17.11 -11.00 -18.03
CA PHE A 165 -17.10 -12.39 -17.60
C PHE A 165 -17.99 -13.29 -18.46
N ASP A 166 -18.69 -12.71 -19.44
CA ASP A 166 -19.45 -13.40 -20.50
C ASP A 166 -18.59 -13.50 -21.77
#